data_5fe5740e68a4a44a6ca1a8f3e6db0761
#
_entry.id   5fe5740e68a4a44a6ca1a8f3e6db0761
#
_cell.length_a   1.000
_cell.length_b   1.000
_cell.length_c   1.000
_cell.angle_alpha   90.00
_cell.angle_beta   90.00
_cell.angle_gamma   90.00
#
_symmetry.space_group_name_H-M   'P 1'
#
loop_
_entity.id
_entity.type
_entity.pdbx_description
1 polymer ?
#
loop_
_entity_poly.entity_id
_entity_poly.type
_entity_poly.pdbx_seq_one_letter_code
_entity_poly.pdbx_strand_id
1 'polypeptide(L)'
;MPPTPKPPRLGYVEKREWEQMEKSILVAERYLTACQESAADPRVAADHKAVRARLETLAAAQAKVDELYARWASLEAKVKA
;
A
#
# COMPACT_ATOMS: atom_id res chain seq x y z
N MET A 1 -40.41 -8.84 -3.73
CA MET A 1 -39.93 -8.76 -2.36
C MET A 1 -38.59 -8.03 -2.34
N PRO A 2 -38.50 -6.94 -1.60
CA PRO A 2 -37.24 -6.26 -1.57
C PRO A 2 -36.18 -7.19 -0.95
N PRO A 3 -34.96 -7.17 -1.47
CA PRO A 3 -33.91 -7.99 -0.89
C PRO A 3 -33.66 -7.58 0.55
N THR A 4 -33.56 -8.55 1.41
CA THR A 4 -33.12 -8.31 2.78
C THR A 4 -31.77 -7.65 2.74
N PRO A 5 -31.52 -6.61 3.59
CA PRO A 5 -30.19 -6.04 3.64
C PRO A 5 -29.20 -7.14 4.00
N LYS A 6 -28.31 -7.44 3.08
CA LYS A 6 -27.24 -8.38 3.34
C LYS A 6 -26.18 -7.69 4.17
N PRO A 7 -25.55 -8.40 5.11
CA PRO A 7 -24.36 -7.85 5.75
C PRO A 7 -23.35 -7.44 4.69
N PRO A 8 -22.52 -6.43 4.97
CA PRO A 8 -21.54 -5.97 3.99
C PRO A 8 -20.66 -7.13 3.54
N ARG A 9 -20.74 -7.44 2.26
CA ARG A 9 -19.91 -8.46 1.63
C ARG A 9 -19.11 -7.82 0.53
N LEU A 10 -18.04 -8.48 0.15
CA LEU A 10 -17.26 -8.01 -0.98
C LEU A 10 -18.09 -8.12 -2.26
N GLY A 11 -18.19 -7.03 -3.00
CA GLY A 11 -18.67 -7.03 -4.37
C GLY A 11 -17.65 -7.71 -5.26
N TYR A 12 -17.97 -7.89 -6.54
CA TYR A 12 -17.07 -8.54 -7.49
C TYR A 12 -15.70 -7.81 -7.57
N VAL A 13 -15.73 -6.49 -7.69
CA VAL A 13 -14.50 -5.70 -7.80
C VAL A 13 -13.69 -5.77 -6.51
N GLU A 14 -14.36 -5.66 -5.36
CA GLU A 14 -13.71 -5.74 -4.07
C GLU A 14 -13.12 -7.13 -3.81
N LYS A 15 -13.80 -8.17 -4.26
CA LYS A 15 -13.28 -9.53 -4.13
C LYS A 15 -11.99 -9.72 -4.92
N ARG A 16 -11.96 -9.21 -6.14
CA ARG A 16 -10.74 -9.24 -6.96
C ARG A 16 -9.62 -8.43 -6.31
N GLU A 17 -9.94 -7.27 -5.80
CA GLU A 17 -8.98 -6.43 -5.08
C GLU A 17 -8.42 -7.17 -3.87
N TRP A 18 -9.30 -7.81 -3.08
CA TRP A 18 -8.89 -8.56 -1.91
C TRP A 18 -7.96 -9.73 -2.26
N GLU A 19 -8.30 -10.47 -3.31
CA GLU A 19 -7.48 -11.59 -3.78
C GLU A 19 -6.09 -11.16 -4.23
N GLN A 20 -5.96 -9.95 -4.76
CA GLN A 20 -4.69 -9.41 -5.25
C GLN A 20 -3.94 -8.57 -4.23
N MET A 21 -4.55 -8.30 -3.08
CA MET A 21 -4.03 -7.35 -2.11
C MET A 21 -2.67 -7.78 -1.55
N GLU A 22 -2.51 -9.06 -1.25
CA GLU A 22 -1.24 -9.58 -0.74
C GLU A 22 -0.11 -9.33 -1.72
N LYS A 23 -0.35 -9.57 -3.00
CA LYS A 23 0.62 -9.33 -4.06
C LYS A 23 0.93 -7.84 -4.20
N SER A 24 -0.11 -7.00 -4.15
CA SER A 24 0.04 -5.55 -4.25
C SER A 24 0.88 -5.00 -3.10
N ILE A 25 0.64 -5.49 -1.88
CA ILE A 25 1.40 -5.09 -0.70
C ILE A 25 2.85 -5.53 -0.84
N LEU A 26 3.09 -6.76 -1.28
CA LEU A 26 4.44 -7.26 -1.46
C LEU A 26 5.24 -6.40 -2.45
N VAL A 27 4.63 -6.03 -3.57
CA VAL A 27 5.26 -5.15 -4.56
C VAL A 27 5.56 -3.78 -3.96
N ALA A 28 4.59 -3.20 -3.23
CA ALA A 28 4.76 -1.90 -2.60
C ALA A 28 5.84 -1.92 -1.52
N GLU A 29 5.94 -3.01 -0.74
CA GLU A 29 6.97 -3.16 0.28
C GLU A 29 8.37 -3.32 -0.32
N ARG A 30 8.48 -4.03 -1.43
CA ARG A 30 9.74 -4.14 -2.16
C ARG A 30 10.19 -2.79 -2.69
N TYR A 31 9.27 -2.02 -3.22
CA TYR A 31 9.55 -0.66 -3.69
C TYR A 31 9.99 0.24 -2.53
N LEU A 32 9.30 0.13 -1.39
CA LEU A 32 9.66 0.88 -0.18
C LEU A 32 11.09 0.56 0.25
N THR A 33 11.47 -0.72 0.28
CA THR A 33 12.82 -1.15 0.62
C THR A 33 13.85 -0.55 -0.34
N ALA A 34 13.56 -0.57 -1.64
CA ALA A 34 14.44 0.04 -2.64
C ALA A 34 14.59 1.54 -2.41
N CYS A 35 13.51 2.23 -2.04
CA CYS A 35 13.55 3.65 -1.73
C CYS A 35 14.36 3.94 -0.47
N GLN A 36 14.27 3.08 0.55
CA GLN A 36 15.06 3.20 1.77
C GLN A 36 16.55 3.07 1.46
N GLU A 37 16.92 2.09 0.66
CA GLU A 37 18.32 1.89 0.24
C GLU A 37 18.83 3.07 -0.58
N SER A 38 17.99 3.57 -1.49
CA SER A 38 18.34 4.72 -2.32
C SER A 38 18.55 5.98 -1.48
N ALA A 39 17.71 6.22 -0.47
CA ALA A 39 17.83 7.38 0.42
C ALA A 39 19.07 7.28 1.32
N ALA A 40 19.51 6.07 1.63
CA ALA A 40 20.67 5.82 2.50
C ALA A 40 21.98 5.72 1.72
N ASP A 41 21.97 5.90 0.40
CA ASP A 41 23.17 5.79 -0.44
C ASP A 41 24.19 6.88 -0.07
N PRO A 42 25.39 6.50 0.40
CA PRO A 42 26.38 7.48 0.82
C PRO A 42 26.88 8.35 -0.33
N ARG A 43 26.75 7.92 -1.57
CA ARG A 43 27.19 8.67 -2.74
C ARG A 43 26.41 9.96 -2.95
N VAL A 44 25.19 10.02 -2.42
CA VAL A 44 24.32 11.21 -2.56
C VAL A 44 24.24 12.02 -1.27
N ALA A 45 24.88 11.58 -0.19
CA ALA A 45 24.75 12.20 1.11
C ALA A 45 25.20 13.68 1.11
N ALA A 46 26.12 14.05 0.23
CA ALA A 46 26.61 15.42 0.10
C ALA A 46 25.74 16.30 -0.79
N ASP A 47 24.82 15.72 -1.53
CA ASP A 47 23.92 16.44 -2.44
C ASP A 47 22.55 16.61 -1.77
N HIS A 48 22.32 17.78 -1.19
CA HIS A 48 21.08 18.05 -0.44
C HIS A 48 19.82 17.94 -1.30
N LYS A 49 19.90 18.29 -2.57
CA LYS A 49 18.74 18.19 -3.47
C LYS A 49 18.41 16.74 -3.75
N ALA A 50 19.43 15.93 -4.01
CA ALA A 50 19.23 14.50 -4.25
C ALA A 50 18.66 13.79 -3.02
N VAL A 51 19.21 14.10 -1.84
CA VAL A 51 18.72 13.55 -0.57
C VAL A 51 17.26 13.92 -0.36
N ARG A 52 16.92 15.19 -0.56
CA ARG A 52 15.53 15.65 -0.39
C ARG A 52 14.57 14.92 -1.34
N ALA A 53 14.94 14.80 -2.62
CA ALA A 53 14.12 14.11 -3.61
C ALA A 53 13.92 12.65 -3.25
N ARG A 54 14.95 11.98 -2.77
CA ARG A 54 14.86 10.57 -2.37
C ARG A 54 14.03 10.38 -1.10
N LEU A 55 14.10 11.32 -0.16
CA LEU A 55 13.27 11.29 1.04
C LEU A 55 11.80 11.52 0.72
N GLU A 56 11.50 12.39 -0.24
CA GLU A 56 10.12 12.60 -0.70
C GLU A 56 9.57 11.34 -1.35
N THR A 57 10.36 10.67 -2.19
CA THR A 57 9.98 9.41 -2.81
C THR A 57 9.76 8.32 -1.76
N LEU A 58 10.65 8.26 -0.76
CA LEU A 58 10.52 7.32 0.35
C LEU A 58 9.22 7.55 1.12
N ALA A 59 8.90 8.81 1.43
CA ALA A 59 7.68 9.15 2.14
C ALA A 59 6.43 8.73 1.35
N ALA A 60 6.44 8.95 0.04
CA ALA A 60 5.34 8.53 -0.84
C ALA A 60 5.21 7.01 -0.89
N ALA A 61 6.34 6.29 -0.93
CA ALA A 61 6.35 4.83 -0.92
C ALA A 61 5.80 4.28 0.40
N GLN A 62 6.16 4.89 1.52
CA GLN A 62 5.64 4.51 2.83
C GLN A 62 4.13 4.76 2.92
N ALA A 63 3.68 5.92 2.45
CA ALA A 63 2.25 6.27 2.44
C ALA A 63 1.46 5.25 1.60
N LYS A 64 2.02 4.78 0.49
CA LYS A 64 1.37 3.78 -0.35
C LYS A 64 1.22 2.44 0.36
N VAL A 65 2.25 2.00 1.08
CA VAL A 65 2.19 0.77 1.87
C VAL A 65 1.12 0.91 2.96
N ASP A 66 1.11 2.02 3.68
CA ASP A 66 0.12 2.28 4.74
C ASP A 66 -1.30 2.29 4.19
N GLU A 67 -1.51 2.91 3.03
CA GLU A 67 -2.80 2.94 2.35
C GLU A 67 -3.27 1.54 1.97
N LEU A 68 -2.38 0.71 1.45
CA LEU A 68 -2.71 -0.66 1.07
C LEU A 68 -3.08 -1.51 2.28
N TYR A 69 -2.35 -1.38 3.39
CA TYR A 69 -2.69 -2.10 4.62
C TYR A 69 -4.04 -1.65 5.19
N ALA A 70 -4.31 -0.34 5.17
CA ALA A 70 -5.60 0.19 5.62
C ALA A 70 -6.74 -0.34 4.75
N ARG A 71 -6.52 -0.39 3.43
CA ARG A 71 -7.51 -0.93 2.50
C ARG A 71 -7.73 -2.43 2.73
N TRP A 72 -6.64 -3.16 2.95
CA TRP A 72 -6.74 -4.59 3.24
C TRP A 72 -7.55 -4.84 4.52
N ALA A 73 -7.28 -4.09 5.57
CA ALA A 73 -8.03 -4.21 6.81
C ALA A 73 -9.53 -3.96 6.59
N SER A 74 -9.88 -2.98 5.77
CA SER A 74 -11.26 -2.67 5.41
C SER A 74 -11.92 -3.84 4.67
N LEU A 75 -11.21 -4.44 3.71
CA LEU A 75 -11.71 -5.57 2.95
C LEU A 75 -11.85 -6.82 3.84
N GLU A 76 -10.87 -7.07 4.70
CA GLU A 76 -10.90 -8.18 5.65
C GLU A 76 -12.10 -8.09 6.58
N ALA A 77 -12.43 -6.90 7.04
CA ALA A 77 -13.60 -6.69 7.89
C ALA A 77 -14.89 -7.10 7.16
N LYS A 78 -14.98 -6.84 5.86
CA LYS A 78 -16.14 -7.25 5.05
C LYS A 78 -16.19 -8.77 4.85
N VAL A 79 -15.03 -9.40 4.68
CA VAL A 79 -14.95 -10.86 4.53
C VAL A 79 -15.44 -11.56 5.79
N LYS A 80 -15.11 -11.00 6.95
CA LYS A 80 -15.47 -11.57 8.25
C LYS A 80 -16.89 -11.21 8.72
N ALA A 81 -17.54 -10.31 8.01
CA ALA A 81 -18.89 -9.86 8.39
C ALA A 81 -19.96 -10.92 8.17
#